data_7883f34a27aeb5af3baea2230e31fbfa
#
_entry.id   7883f34a27aeb5af3baea2230e31fbfa
#
_cell.length_a   1.000
_cell.length_b   1.000
_cell.length_c   1.000
_cell.angle_alpha   90.00
_cell.angle_beta   90.00
_cell.angle_gamma   90.00
#
_symmetry.space_group_name_H-M   'P 1'
#
loop_
_entity.id
_entity.type
_entity.pdbx_description
1 polymer ?
#
loop_
_entity_poly.entity_id
_entity_poly.type
_entity_poly.pdbx_seq_one_letter_code
_entity_poly.pdbx_strand_id
1 'polypeptide(L)'
;PAGPGRPEAALVGGLIDRPIGDGTRSAVLRESAELTRCVAELTAARVDFSPTPDQVDGEGCQQIQAGLLGADMGTVARMNPGQPKMTCRLALAVSVWRRQSLEPAAREILGSDVVQIDHFGAYASRHGNNGAGRTPISAHGQGAALDVAGVRLRDGRRISLTEDWHGDGPEARFLRRIRDDACRIFGTTLSPDY
;
A
#
# COMPACT_ATOMS: atom_id res chain seq x y z
N PRO A 1 -14.96 9.28 46.35
CA PRO A 1 -14.32 8.06 45.92
C PRO A 1 -14.55 7.90 44.42
N ALA A 2 -13.46 8.06 43.63
CA ALA A 2 -13.49 7.85 42.21
C ALA A 2 -13.64 6.33 41.95
N GLY A 3 -14.64 5.95 41.19
CA GLY A 3 -14.84 4.58 40.73
C GLY A 3 -13.72 4.14 39.84
N PRO A 4 -13.44 2.83 39.78
CA PRO A 4 -12.38 2.29 38.91
C PRO A 4 -12.71 2.62 37.44
N GLY A 5 -11.76 3.27 36.79
CA GLY A 5 -11.84 3.55 35.36
C GLY A 5 -12.15 2.26 34.59
N ARG A 6 -13.16 2.30 33.73
CA ARG A 6 -13.39 1.24 32.74
C ARG A 6 -12.09 0.93 32.04
N PRO A 7 -11.68 -0.32 31.94
CA PRO A 7 -10.59 -0.66 31.07
C PRO A 7 -11.00 -0.23 29.65
N GLU A 8 -10.20 0.62 29.07
CA GLU A 8 -10.30 0.98 27.65
C GLU A 8 -10.35 -0.33 26.88
N ALA A 9 -11.49 -0.61 26.24
CA ALA A 9 -11.67 -1.82 25.46
C ALA A 9 -10.51 -1.85 24.47
N ALA A 10 -9.62 -2.81 24.61
CA ALA A 10 -8.57 -3.06 23.65
C ALA A 10 -9.23 -3.12 22.28
N LEU A 11 -8.88 -2.19 21.40
CA LEU A 11 -9.40 -2.13 20.03
C LEU A 11 -9.10 -3.49 19.40
N VAL A 12 -10.13 -4.29 19.27
CA VAL A 12 -10.08 -5.60 18.60
C VAL A 12 -9.89 -5.32 17.13
N GLY A 13 -8.66 -5.29 16.66
CA GLY A 13 -8.27 -5.05 15.29
C GLY A 13 -6.87 -4.46 15.24
N GLY A 14 -5.96 -5.11 14.49
CA GLY A 14 -4.63 -4.59 14.20
C GLY A 14 -4.67 -3.33 13.35
N LEU A 15 -3.50 -2.80 13.02
CA LEU A 15 -3.33 -1.57 12.21
C LEU A 15 -4.12 -1.59 10.90
N ILE A 16 -4.16 -2.73 10.21
CA ILE A 16 -4.80 -2.88 8.89
C ILE A 16 -6.34 -2.69 8.97
N ASP A 17 -6.94 -2.97 10.12
CA ASP A 17 -8.38 -2.86 10.33
C ASP A 17 -8.81 -1.50 10.92
N ARG A 18 -7.89 -0.58 11.12
CA ARG A 18 -8.17 0.75 11.65
C ARG A 18 -8.39 1.74 10.50
N PRO A 19 -9.38 2.65 10.61
CA PRO A 19 -9.53 3.75 9.68
C PRO A 19 -8.25 4.58 9.57
N ILE A 20 -8.01 5.14 8.38
CA ILE A 20 -6.87 6.01 8.13
C ILE A 20 -7.03 7.32 8.93
N GLY A 21 -5.98 7.73 9.62
CA GLY A 21 -5.91 8.95 10.41
C GLY A 21 -4.50 9.54 10.43
N ASP A 22 -4.32 10.58 11.20
CA ASP A 22 -3.03 11.31 11.30
C ASP A 22 -1.90 10.45 11.86
N GLY A 23 -2.22 9.44 12.66
CA GLY A 23 -1.27 8.50 13.24
C GLY A 23 -0.96 7.28 12.38
N THR A 24 -1.61 7.08 11.24
CA THR A 24 -1.49 5.84 10.44
C THR A 24 -0.07 5.63 9.92
N ARG A 25 0.56 6.67 9.35
CA ARG A 25 1.95 6.57 8.86
C ARG A 25 2.92 6.20 9.98
N SER A 26 2.81 6.87 11.13
CA SER A 26 3.66 6.58 12.29
C SER A 26 3.45 5.14 12.80
N ALA A 27 2.22 4.66 12.78
CA ALA A 27 1.90 3.29 13.15
C ALA A 27 2.50 2.27 12.17
N VAL A 28 2.42 2.52 10.86
CA VAL A 28 3.07 1.68 9.83
C VAL A 28 4.58 1.60 10.06
N LEU A 29 5.23 2.73 10.32
CA LEU A 29 6.67 2.78 10.59
C LEU A 29 7.03 1.99 11.85
N ARG A 30 6.26 2.14 12.92
CA ARG A 30 6.50 1.47 14.19
C ARG A 30 6.29 -0.04 14.07
N GLU A 31 5.18 -0.48 13.48
CA GLU A 31 4.84 -1.89 13.35
C GLU A 31 5.72 -2.63 12.33
N SER A 32 6.36 -1.90 11.42
CA SER A 32 7.28 -2.44 10.41
C SER A 32 8.76 -2.22 10.71
N ALA A 33 9.11 -1.73 11.91
CA ALA A 33 10.50 -1.50 12.28
C ALA A 33 11.34 -2.80 12.28
N GLU A 34 10.70 -3.91 12.64
CA GLU A 34 11.31 -5.25 12.61
C GLU A 34 10.48 -6.19 11.76
N LEU A 35 11.14 -7.06 10.98
CA LEU A 35 10.48 -8.00 10.07
C LEU A 35 9.48 -8.92 10.79
N THR A 36 9.88 -9.50 11.91
CA THR A 36 9.02 -10.42 12.69
C THR A 36 7.71 -9.75 13.09
N ARG A 37 7.77 -8.52 13.56
CA ARG A 37 6.59 -7.74 13.96
C ARG A 37 5.73 -7.37 12.76
N CYS A 38 6.35 -6.95 11.68
CA CYS A 38 5.66 -6.62 10.43
C CYS A 38 4.90 -7.83 9.87
N VAL A 39 5.55 -8.98 9.80
CA VAL A 39 4.92 -10.22 9.35
C VAL A 39 3.77 -10.64 10.29
N ALA A 40 3.94 -10.47 11.60
CA ALA A 40 2.89 -10.76 12.56
C ALA A 40 1.64 -9.89 12.37
N GLU A 41 1.80 -8.61 12.07
CA GLU A 41 0.67 -7.71 11.74
C GLU A 41 -0.07 -8.17 10.50
N LEU A 42 0.64 -8.54 9.43
CA LEU A 42 0.03 -9.06 8.20
C LEU A 42 -0.70 -10.39 8.45
N THR A 43 -0.07 -11.31 9.18
CA THR A 43 -0.65 -12.61 9.51
C THR A 43 -1.92 -12.45 10.35
N ALA A 44 -1.90 -11.60 11.37
CA ALA A 44 -3.05 -11.33 12.22
C ALA A 44 -4.24 -10.74 11.43
N ALA A 45 -3.96 -9.97 10.41
CA ALA A 45 -4.95 -9.42 9.50
C ALA A 45 -5.36 -10.38 8.36
N ARG A 46 -4.79 -11.59 8.34
CA ARG A 46 -5.02 -12.61 7.31
C ARG A 46 -4.61 -12.12 5.91
N VAL A 47 -3.50 -11.43 5.85
CA VAL A 47 -2.80 -11.06 4.62
C VAL A 47 -1.63 -12.02 4.45
N ASP A 48 -1.59 -12.68 3.30
CA ASP A 48 -0.53 -13.63 2.98
C ASP A 48 0.73 -12.87 2.54
N PHE A 49 1.81 -13.05 3.27
CA PHE A 49 3.11 -12.47 2.98
C PHE A 49 4.20 -13.49 3.23
N SER A 50 4.95 -13.82 2.20
CA SER A 50 6.02 -14.81 2.25
C SER A 50 7.38 -14.11 2.23
N PRO A 51 8.07 -14.01 3.38
CA PRO A 51 9.42 -13.42 3.42
C PRO A 51 10.39 -14.13 2.48
N THR A 52 11.26 -13.37 1.85
CA THR A 52 12.34 -13.86 0.99
C THR A 52 13.69 -13.53 1.62
N PRO A 53 14.75 -14.31 1.34
CA PRO A 53 16.09 -13.96 1.80
C PRO A 53 16.50 -12.57 1.35
N ASP A 54 17.26 -11.87 2.19
CA ASP A 54 17.85 -10.59 1.83
C ASP A 54 18.78 -10.75 0.64
N GLN A 55 18.67 -9.84 -0.33
CA GLN A 55 19.48 -9.83 -1.55
C GLN A 55 20.09 -8.44 -1.77
N VAL A 56 21.32 -8.42 -2.24
CA VAL A 56 22.03 -7.21 -2.65
C VAL A 56 22.53 -7.44 -4.07
N ASP A 57 21.92 -6.76 -5.03
CA ASP A 57 22.21 -6.86 -6.46
C ASP A 57 23.02 -5.65 -6.93
N GLY A 58 24.30 -5.55 -6.47
CA GLY A 58 25.18 -4.44 -6.83
C GLY A 58 24.95 -3.17 -6.01
N GLU A 59 25.67 -2.10 -6.37
CA GLU A 59 25.56 -0.82 -5.66
C GLU A 59 24.17 -0.23 -5.82
N GLY A 60 23.41 -0.29 -4.74
CA GLY A 60 22.17 0.43 -4.64
C GLY A 60 20.90 -0.35 -4.96
N CYS A 61 21.00 -1.59 -5.37
CA CYS A 61 19.85 -2.48 -5.52
C CYS A 61 19.88 -3.50 -4.39
N GLN A 62 18.93 -3.40 -3.46
CA GLN A 62 18.85 -4.32 -2.35
C GLN A 62 17.40 -4.65 -2.02
N GLN A 63 17.18 -5.86 -1.54
CA GLN A 63 15.89 -6.35 -1.07
C GLN A 63 16.06 -6.84 0.35
N ILE A 64 15.94 -5.91 1.30
CA ILE A 64 16.06 -6.19 2.73
C ILE A 64 14.66 -6.22 3.33
N GLN A 65 14.39 -7.23 4.18
CA GLN A 65 13.08 -7.41 4.81
C GLN A 65 11.93 -7.45 3.78
N ALA A 66 12.19 -8.06 2.63
CA ALA A 66 11.24 -8.18 1.53
C ALA A 66 10.54 -9.54 1.52
N GLY A 67 9.53 -9.65 0.70
CA GLY A 67 8.78 -10.87 0.47
C GLY A 67 7.74 -10.70 -0.63
N LEU A 68 6.97 -11.76 -0.84
CA LEU A 68 5.88 -11.79 -1.81
C LEU A 68 4.56 -11.45 -1.11
N LEU A 69 3.88 -10.41 -1.57
CA LEU A 69 2.53 -10.06 -1.10
C LEU A 69 1.50 -10.92 -1.82
N GLY A 70 0.92 -11.86 -1.10
CA GLY A 70 -0.11 -12.76 -1.61
C GLY A 70 -1.54 -12.26 -1.39
N ALA A 71 -2.45 -13.20 -1.18
CA ALA A 71 -3.87 -12.91 -0.98
C ALA A 71 -4.12 -12.13 0.31
N ASP A 72 -5.06 -11.20 0.24
CA ASP A 72 -5.63 -10.52 1.40
C ASP A 72 -7.05 -11.03 1.62
N MET A 73 -7.27 -11.77 2.71
CA MET A 73 -8.57 -12.38 3.01
C MET A 73 -9.62 -11.36 3.49
N GLY A 74 -9.22 -10.12 3.76
CA GLY A 74 -10.11 -9.05 4.20
C GLY A 74 -10.62 -8.15 3.08
N THR A 75 -10.23 -8.40 1.83
CA THR A 75 -10.68 -7.64 0.67
C THR A 75 -10.79 -8.51 -0.58
N VAL A 76 -11.64 -8.13 -1.51
CA VAL A 76 -11.75 -8.79 -2.82
C VAL A 76 -10.80 -8.23 -3.86
N ALA A 77 -10.13 -7.11 -3.57
CA ALA A 77 -9.20 -6.45 -4.48
C ALA A 77 -7.89 -7.23 -4.60
N ARG A 78 -7.65 -7.85 -5.75
CA ARG A 78 -6.42 -8.60 -6.03
C ARG A 78 -5.39 -7.75 -6.72
N MET A 79 -4.12 -7.98 -6.40
CA MET A 79 -3.01 -7.37 -7.12
C MET A 79 -2.84 -8.05 -8.50
N ASN A 80 -2.60 -7.26 -9.54
CA ASN A 80 -2.32 -7.74 -10.88
C ASN A 80 -1.14 -6.96 -11.49
N PRO A 81 0.01 -7.60 -11.77
CA PRO A 81 0.34 -9.01 -11.56
C PRO A 81 0.25 -9.46 -10.10
N GLY A 82 -0.04 -10.75 -9.89
CA GLY A 82 -0.12 -11.34 -8.56
C GLY A 82 1.23 -11.48 -7.87
N GLN A 83 1.21 -11.53 -6.56
CA GLN A 83 2.38 -11.76 -5.70
C GLN A 83 3.57 -10.81 -5.98
N PRO A 84 3.35 -9.48 -6.01
CA PRO A 84 4.46 -8.56 -6.18
C PRO A 84 5.45 -8.70 -5.02
N LYS A 85 6.75 -8.59 -5.36
CA LYS A 85 7.82 -8.59 -4.38
C LYS A 85 8.05 -7.17 -3.86
N MET A 86 8.03 -7.01 -2.55
CA MET A 86 8.19 -5.71 -1.90
C MET A 86 8.68 -5.86 -0.46
N THR A 87 9.12 -4.74 0.14
CA THR A 87 9.42 -4.73 1.58
C THR A 87 8.16 -5.04 2.39
N CYS A 88 8.34 -5.63 3.57
CA CYS A 88 7.23 -5.87 4.47
C CYS A 88 6.52 -4.57 4.87
N ARG A 89 7.27 -3.48 5.07
CA ARG A 89 6.71 -2.14 5.33
C ARG A 89 5.77 -1.69 4.23
N LEU A 90 6.17 -1.84 2.96
CA LEU A 90 5.31 -1.50 1.84
C LEU A 90 4.07 -2.40 1.79
N ALA A 91 4.23 -3.69 2.03
CA ALA A 91 3.11 -4.64 2.08
C ALA A 91 2.10 -4.28 3.17
N LEU A 92 2.57 -3.86 4.35
CA LEU A 92 1.72 -3.39 5.43
C LEU A 92 0.95 -2.12 5.03
N ALA A 93 1.64 -1.13 4.46
CA ALA A 93 1.03 0.11 3.98
C ALA A 93 0.00 -0.14 2.86
N VAL A 94 0.33 -0.99 1.89
CA VAL A 94 -0.59 -1.39 0.81
C VAL A 94 -1.83 -2.09 1.36
N SER A 95 -1.69 -2.92 2.38
CA SER A 95 -2.82 -3.62 3.01
C SER A 95 -3.76 -2.64 3.72
N VAL A 96 -3.24 -1.65 4.43
CA VAL A 96 -4.05 -0.57 5.01
C VAL A 96 -4.79 0.19 3.90
N TRP A 97 -4.08 0.60 2.86
CA TRP A 97 -4.65 1.36 1.75
C TRP A 97 -5.75 0.59 1.01
N ARG A 98 -5.54 -0.67 0.75
CA ARG A 98 -6.50 -1.56 0.08
C ARG A 98 -7.82 -1.65 0.86
N ARG A 99 -7.74 -1.90 2.17
CA ARG A 99 -8.93 -2.09 3.02
C ARG A 99 -9.58 -0.79 3.46
N GLN A 100 -8.78 0.23 3.76
CA GLN A 100 -9.28 1.45 4.42
C GLN A 100 -9.44 2.64 3.47
N SER A 101 -8.94 2.56 2.26
CA SER A 101 -9.08 3.61 1.24
C SER A 101 -9.84 3.13 0.01
N LEU A 102 -9.25 2.18 -0.75
CA LEU A 102 -9.84 1.70 -2.00
C LEU A 102 -11.26 1.17 -1.82
N GLU A 103 -11.48 0.33 -0.84
CA GLU A 103 -12.76 -0.33 -0.63
C GLU A 103 -13.86 0.67 -0.25
N PRO A 104 -13.71 1.52 0.78
CA PRO A 104 -14.74 2.52 1.10
C PRO A 104 -14.93 3.54 -0.02
N ALA A 105 -13.85 4.03 -0.64
CA ALA A 105 -13.96 5.02 -1.71
C ALA A 105 -14.71 4.48 -2.94
N ALA A 106 -14.46 3.24 -3.33
CA ALA A 106 -15.16 2.62 -4.45
C ALA A 106 -16.66 2.45 -4.18
N ARG A 107 -17.03 2.02 -2.98
CA ARG A 107 -18.44 1.89 -2.60
C ARG A 107 -19.15 3.24 -2.53
N GLU A 108 -18.54 4.23 -1.91
CA GLU A 108 -19.13 5.55 -1.69
C GLU A 108 -19.23 6.36 -2.99
N ILE A 109 -18.19 6.34 -3.83
CA ILE A 109 -18.10 7.21 -5.01
C ILE A 109 -18.56 6.50 -6.28
N LEU A 110 -18.24 5.21 -6.43
CA LEU A 110 -18.47 4.45 -7.66
C LEU A 110 -19.58 3.43 -7.57
N GLY A 111 -20.06 3.12 -6.37
CA GLY A 111 -21.13 2.15 -6.14
C GLY A 111 -20.78 0.71 -6.50
N SER A 112 -19.49 0.38 -6.61
CA SER A 112 -19.03 -0.96 -6.95
C SER A 112 -17.70 -1.25 -6.28
N ASP A 113 -17.41 -2.51 -5.94
CA ASP A 113 -16.16 -2.90 -5.31
C ASP A 113 -15.00 -2.89 -6.31
N VAL A 114 -13.82 -2.53 -5.84
CA VAL A 114 -12.56 -2.80 -6.56
C VAL A 114 -12.26 -4.30 -6.43
N VAL A 115 -12.11 -4.98 -7.55
CA VAL A 115 -11.77 -6.41 -7.59
C VAL A 115 -10.36 -6.68 -8.06
N GLN A 116 -9.69 -5.69 -8.68
CA GLN A 116 -8.32 -5.82 -9.18
C GLN A 116 -7.60 -4.47 -9.14
N ILE A 117 -6.34 -4.51 -8.75
CA ILE A 117 -5.42 -3.37 -8.76
C ILE A 117 -4.34 -3.68 -9.78
N ASP A 118 -4.29 -2.89 -10.87
CA ASP A 118 -3.27 -3.02 -11.90
C ASP A 118 -2.04 -2.18 -11.51
N HIS A 119 -0.86 -2.80 -11.52
CA HIS A 119 0.38 -2.14 -11.12
C HIS A 119 1.56 -2.56 -12.02
N PHE A 120 2.65 -1.80 -11.97
CA PHE A 120 3.89 -2.06 -12.70
C PHE A 120 5.01 -2.63 -11.82
N GLY A 121 4.67 -3.14 -10.64
CA GLY A 121 5.61 -3.72 -9.70
C GLY A 121 6.12 -2.76 -8.65
N ALA A 122 6.86 -3.31 -7.70
CA ALA A 122 7.43 -2.57 -6.57
C ALA A 122 8.96 -2.59 -6.58
N TYR A 123 9.58 -3.59 -7.20
CA TYR A 123 11.02 -3.73 -7.31
C TYR A 123 11.49 -3.55 -8.75
N ALA A 124 12.46 -2.66 -8.94
CA ALA A 124 13.20 -2.54 -10.18
C ALA A 124 14.63 -2.08 -9.86
N SER A 125 15.60 -2.90 -10.25
CA SER A 125 17.00 -2.50 -10.19
C SER A 125 17.26 -1.43 -11.23
N ARG A 126 17.12 -0.16 -10.84
CA ARG A 126 17.41 0.99 -11.67
C ARG A 126 18.27 1.99 -10.90
N HIS A 127 19.36 2.41 -11.54
CA HIS A 127 20.01 3.65 -11.15
C HIS A 127 19.12 4.81 -11.63
N GLY A 128 18.81 5.75 -10.75
CA GLY A 128 18.05 6.93 -11.15
C GLY A 128 18.80 7.70 -12.25
N ASN A 129 18.12 7.99 -13.36
CA ASN A 129 18.66 8.70 -14.51
C ASN A 129 18.81 10.20 -14.25
N ASN A 130 19.77 10.60 -13.42
CA ASN A 130 20.21 12.00 -13.36
C ASN A 130 21.73 12.00 -13.52
N GLY A 131 22.19 12.20 -14.76
CA GLY A 131 23.60 12.23 -15.11
C GLY A 131 24.38 13.23 -14.28
N ALA A 132 25.27 12.73 -13.51
CA ALA A 132 26.51 13.21 -12.90
C ALA A 132 26.58 12.83 -11.41
N GLY A 133 27.37 11.80 -11.08
CA GLY A 133 27.85 11.50 -9.74
C GLY A 133 26.79 10.92 -8.79
N ARG A 134 27.13 9.82 -8.15
CA ARG A 134 26.36 9.06 -7.12
C ARG A 134 24.87 9.42 -7.02
N THR A 135 24.06 8.83 -7.88
CA THR A 135 22.61 8.94 -7.81
C THR A 135 22.08 8.21 -6.57
N PRO A 136 21.19 8.83 -5.77
CA PRO A 136 20.52 8.11 -4.70
C PRO A 136 19.79 6.90 -5.27
N ILE A 137 19.85 5.78 -4.55
CA ILE A 137 19.12 4.57 -4.88
C ILE A 137 17.64 4.90 -4.91
N SER A 138 16.95 4.56 -5.99
CA SER A 138 15.50 4.77 -6.06
C SER A 138 14.77 3.86 -5.05
N ALA A 139 13.61 4.29 -4.57
CA ALA A 139 12.77 3.48 -3.71
C ALA A 139 12.39 2.14 -4.37
N HIS A 140 12.24 2.10 -5.70
CA HIS A 140 12.05 0.86 -6.47
C HIS A 140 13.26 -0.08 -6.41
N GLY A 141 14.48 0.44 -6.37
CA GLY A 141 15.67 -0.37 -6.18
C GLY A 141 15.74 -1.09 -4.83
N GLN A 142 14.94 -0.63 -3.87
CA GLN A 142 14.79 -1.22 -2.54
C GLN A 142 13.47 -2.02 -2.38
N GLY A 143 12.60 -2.07 -3.40
CA GLY A 143 11.27 -2.67 -3.30
C GLY A 143 10.32 -1.91 -2.35
N ALA A 144 10.55 -0.61 -2.17
CA ALA A 144 9.86 0.24 -1.22
C ALA A 144 8.86 1.21 -1.86
N ALA A 145 8.57 1.08 -3.14
CA ALA A 145 7.58 1.87 -3.87
C ALA A 145 6.75 0.99 -4.81
N LEU A 146 5.50 1.33 -4.99
CA LEU A 146 4.57 0.61 -5.87
C LEU A 146 4.00 1.58 -6.91
N ASP A 147 4.08 1.21 -8.19
CA ASP A 147 3.49 1.96 -9.29
C ASP A 147 2.10 1.41 -9.62
N VAL A 148 1.06 2.12 -9.24
CA VAL A 148 -0.33 1.76 -9.54
C VAL A 148 -0.75 2.37 -10.88
N ALA A 149 -1.27 1.55 -11.80
CA ALA A 149 -1.77 1.98 -13.10
C ALA A 149 -3.26 2.28 -13.09
N GLY A 150 -4.04 1.54 -12.31
CA GLY A 150 -5.48 1.69 -12.23
C GLY A 150 -6.15 0.54 -11.50
N VAL A 151 -7.47 0.50 -11.59
CA VAL A 151 -8.28 -0.53 -10.94
C VAL A 151 -9.36 -1.06 -11.88
N ARG A 152 -9.85 -2.27 -11.57
CA ARG A 152 -11.08 -2.83 -12.15
C ARG A 152 -12.13 -2.96 -11.07
N LEU A 153 -13.36 -2.60 -11.42
CA LEU A 153 -14.52 -2.74 -10.55
C LEU A 153 -15.26 -4.04 -10.84
N ARG A 154 -16.04 -4.49 -9.86
CA ARG A 154 -16.87 -5.69 -9.98
C ARG A 154 -17.88 -5.58 -11.14
N ASP A 155 -18.38 -4.39 -11.43
CA ASP A 155 -19.33 -4.12 -12.52
C ASP A 155 -18.66 -4.07 -13.92
N GLY A 156 -17.35 -4.31 -14.01
CA GLY A 156 -16.58 -4.36 -15.25
C GLY A 156 -15.92 -3.04 -15.66
N ARG A 157 -16.22 -1.93 -15.01
CA ARG A 157 -15.54 -0.64 -15.30
C ARG A 157 -14.06 -0.74 -14.98
N ARG A 158 -13.25 -0.11 -15.85
CA ARG A 158 -11.81 0.10 -15.63
C ARG A 158 -11.57 1.58 -15.37
N ILE A 159 -10.78 1.87 -14.36
CA ILE A 159 -10.38 3.24 -14.03
C ILE A 159 -8.88 3.31 -14.12
N SER A 160 -8.37 4.17 -15.00
CA SER A 160 -6.95 4.33 -15.29
C SER A 160 -6.46 5.69 -14.80
N LEU A 161 -5.29 5.71 -14.17
CA LEU A 161 -4.66 6.97 -13.75
C LEU A 161 -4.35 7.88 -14.93
N THR A 162 -3.98 7.33 -16.08
CA THR A 162 -3.64 8.15 -17.26
C THR A 162 -4.86 8.72 -17.96
N GLU A 163 -5.98 7.99 -17.97
CA GLU A 163 -7.18 8.38 -18.72
C GLU A 163 -8.19 9.15 -17.86
N ASP A 164 -8.32 8.80 -16.58
CA ASP A 164 -9.42 9.25 -15.73
C ASP A 164 -9.01 10.24 -14.63
N TRP A 165 -7.72 10.60 -14.55
CA TRP A 165 -7.22 11.49 -13.50
C TRP A 165 -7.78 12.91 -13.61
N HIS A 166 -7.86 13.42 -14.82
CA HIS A 166 -8.36 14.76 -15.07
C HIS A 166 -9.88 14.76 -15.23
N GLY A 167 -10.52 15.80 -14.75
CA GLY A 167 -11.95 15.98 -14.83
C GLY A 167 -12.63 16.04 -13.47
N ASP A 168 -13.96 16.15 -13.50
CA ASP A 168 -14.81 16.35 -12.32
C ASP A 168 -15.76 15.16 -12.07
N GLY A 169 -15.65 14.10 -12.87
CA GLY A 169 -16.47 12.91 -12.76
C GLY A 169 -16.15 12.05 -11.56
N PRO A 170 -16.97 11.03 -11.29
CA PRO A 170 -16.78 10.15 -10.15
C PRO A 170 -15.45 9.38 -10.22
N GLU A 171 -14.99 9.02 -11.41
CA GLU A 171 -13.71 8.31 -11.59
C GLU A 171 -12.53 9.16 -11.12
N ALA A 172 -12.49 10.43 -11.52
CA ALA A 172 -11.43 11.36 -11.08
C ALA A 172 -11.51 11.65 -9.58
N ARG A 173 -12.73 11.80 -9.03
CA ARG A 173 -12.91 11.97 -7.58
C ARG A 173 -12.44 10.76 -6.79
N PHE A 174 -12.73 9.56 -7.28
CA PHE A 174 -12.23 8.32 -6.68
C PHE A 174 -10.69 8.28 -6.67
N LEU A 175 -10.05 8.55 -7.80
CA LEU A 175 -8.59 8.54 -7.91
C LEU A 175 -7.94 9.58 -6.98
N ARG A 176 -8.50 10.78 -6.89
CA ARG A 176 -8.00 11.81 -5.95
C ARG A 176 -8.18 11.40 -4.49
N ARG A 177 -9.31 10.77 -4.15
CA ARG A 177 -9.57 10.28 -2.79
C ARG A 177 -8.55 9.23 -2.36
N ILE A 178 -8.29 8.23 -3.20
CA ILE A 178 -7.32 7.18 -2.86
C ILE A 178 -5.87 7.68 -2.85
N ARG A 179 -5.54 8.70 -3.66
CA ARG A 179 -4.27 9.42 -3.59
C ARG A 179 -4.11 10.18 -2.27
N ASP A 180 -5.12 10.92 -1.86
CA ASP A 180 -5.09 11.70 -0.61
C ASP A 180 -4.95 10.78 0.60
N ASP A 181 -5.67 9.67 0.62
CA ASP A 181 -5.51 8.65 1.65
C ASP A 181 -4.10 8.05 1.64
N ALA A 182 -3.54 7.78 0.46
CA ALA A 182 -2.17 7.28 0.32
C ALA A 182 -1.13 8.24 0.92
N CYS A 183 -1.32 9.55 0.78
CA CYS A 183 -0.45 10.55 1.39
C CYS A 183 -0.38 10.48 2.92
N ARG A 184 -1.41 9.91 3.57
CA ARG A 184 -1.47 9.72 5.02
C ARG A 184 -0.87 8.40 5.50
N ILE A 185 -0.54 7.50 4.58
CA ILE A 185 -0.04 6.15 4.87
C ILE A 185 1.42 6.00 4.45
N PHE A 186 1.73 6.37 3.19
CA PHE A 186 3.05 6.21 2.57
C PHE A 186 3.94 7.43 2.84
N GLY A 187 5.26 7.23 2.73
CA GLY A 187 6.22 8.31 2.92
C GLY A 187 6.17 9.37 1.81
N THR A 188 6.07 8.94 0.56
CA THR A 188 5.94 9.79 -0.61
C THR A 188 4.90 9.22 -1.55
N THR A 189 4.01 10.07 -2.03
CA THR A 189 2.98 9.71 -3.01
C THR A 189 3.04 10.71 -4.16
N LEU A 190 3.20 10.20 -5.38
CA LEU A 190 3.17 11.00 -6.61
C LEU A 190 1.86 10.74 -7.34
N SER A 191 1.37 11.75 -8.05
CA SER A 191 0.17 11.70 -8.87
C SER A 191 0.48 12.09 -10.32
N PRO A 192 -0.45 11.91 -11.28
CA PRO A 192 -0.24 12.34 -12.65
C PRO A 192 0.03 13.84 -12.86
N ASP A 193 -0.12 14.65 -11.83
CA ASP A 193 0.18 16.09 -11.87
C ASP A 193 1.70 16.41 -11.75
N TYR A 194 2.54 15.38 -11.59
CA TYR A 194 4.00 15.51 -11.53
C TYR A 194 4.67 15.13 -12.84
#